data_10b2c2e7ed581a44a6ff43f2a5576e78
#
_entry.id   10b2c2e7ed581a44a6ff43f2a5576e78
#
_cell.length_a   1.000
_cell.length_b   1.000
_cell.length_c   1.000
_cell.angle_alpha   90.00
_cell.angle_beta   90.00
_cell.angle_gamma   90.00
#
_symmetry.space_group_name_H-M   'P 1'
#
loop_
_entity.id
_entity.type
_entity.pdbx_description
1 polymer ?
#
loop_
_entity_poly.entity_id
_entity_poly.type
_entity_poly.pdbx_seq_one_letter_code
_entity_poly.pdbx_strand_id
1 'polypeptide(L)'
;MINAGELVLKRWEAEWAAEAAAAVRESLPELQPFLPWAVDGYGPVESGAYIRMSVDSWAAGTEFNYALFTTVGELVGSIGLMTRMGPGTLEIGYWMRTPYAGRGHMTAAVRVLARVALTLPGVRRVAIRYDVANRASAAVAAKAGFREVERTAREPEAPGETGILVTTERRA
;
A
#
# COMPACT_ATOMS: atom_id res chain seq x y z
N MET A 1 13.05 -2.68 10.15
CA MET A 1 13.25 -3.40 8.88
C MET A 1 12.57 -4.75 8.96
N ILE A 2 11.77 -5.09 7.93
CA ILE A 2 11.02 -6.35 7.87
C ILE A 2 11.35 -7.04 6.54
N ASN A 3 11.71 -8.31 6.59
CA ASN A 3 11.99 -9.11 5.39
C ASN A 3 10.71 -9.77 4.87
N ALA A 4 10.48 -9.69 3.57
CA ALA A 4 9.32 -10.23 2.88
C ALA A 4 9.72 -10.91 1.56
N GLY A 5 10.40 -12.06 1.67
CA GLY A 5 10.95 -12.78 0.52
C GLY A 5 12.09 -11.99 -0.13
N GLU A 6 11.91 -11.61 -1.39
CA GLU A 6 12.89 -10.82 -2.15
C GLU A 6 12.79 -9.31 -1.89
N LEU A 7 11.87 -8.89 -1.02
CA LEU A 7 11.70 -7.49 -0.62
C LEU A 7 12.06 -7.27 0.84
N VAL A 8 12.43 -6.02 1.11
CA VAL A 8 12.70 -5.51 2.45
C VAL A 8 11.84 -4.26 2.67
N LEU A 9 11.10 -4.22 3.77
CA LEU A 9 10.33 -3.07 4.21
C LEU A 9 11.21 -2.22 5.12
N LYS A 10 11.38 -0.94 4.77
CA LYS A 10 12.13 0.03 5.55
C LYS A 10 11.27 1.25 5.83
N ARG A 11 11.40 1.85 7.01
CA ARG A 11 10.75 3.13 7.29
C ARG A 11 11.26 4.19 6.31
N TRP A 12 10.37 5.07 5.86
CA TRP A 12 10.70 6.12 4.92
C TRP A 12 11.77 7.10 5.47
N GLU A 13 12.70 7.48 4.61
CA GLU A 13 13.74 8.47 4.87
C GLU A 13 13.69 9.58 3.82
N ALA A 14 13.92 10.83 4.23
CA ALA A 14 13.77 12.00 3.37
C ALA A 14 14.65 11.97 2.11
N GLU A 15 15.80 11.34 2.21
CA GLU A 15 16.78 11.22 1.12
C GLU A 15 16.28 10.39 -0.07
N TRP A 16 15.24 9.58 0.10
CA TRP A 16 14.69 8.74 -0.97
C TRP A 16 13.64 9.44 -1.83
N ALA A 17 13.40 10.74 -1.63
CA ALA A 17 12.34 11.47 -2.34
C ALA A 17 12.51 11.45 -3.87
N ALA A 18 13.73 11.64 -4.37
CA ALA A 18 14.01 11.62 -5.80
C ALA A 18 13.84 10.23 -6.42
N GLU A 19 14.32 9.20 -5.72
CA GLU A 19 14.20 7.81 -6.16
C GLU A 19 12.73 7.34 -6.15
N ALA A 20 11.97 7.69 -5.11
CA ALA A 20 10.54 7.42 -5.02
C ALA A 20 9.75 8.10 -6.14
N ALA A 21 10.06 9.36 -6.45
CA ALA A 21 9.44 10.09 -7.55
C ALA A 21 9.72 9.42 -8.91
N ALA A 22 10.96 8.98 -9.15
CA ALA A 22 11.32 8.27 -10.36
C ALA A 22 10.54 6.94 -10.49
N ALA A 23 10.40 6.20 -9.40
CA ALA A 23 9.64 4.96 -9.35
C ALA A 23 8.13 5.17 -9.65
N VAL A 24 7.53 6.22 -9.10
CA VAL A 24 6.14 6.60 -9.39
C VAL A 24 5.96 7.01 -10.85
N ARG A 25 6.83 7.90 -11.36
CA ARG A 25 6.75 8.41 -12.75
C ARG A 25 6.84 7.30 -13.79
N GLU A 26 7.73 6.34 -13.58
CA GLU A 26 7.85 5.15 -14.44
C GLU A 26 6.56 4.35 -14.51
N SER A 27 5.77 4.36 -13.45
CA SER A 27 4.60 3.50 -13.27
C SER A 27 3.27 4.26 -13.34
N LEU A 28 3.26 5.55 -13.70
CA LEU A 28 2.05 6.37 -13.75
C LEU A 28 0.90 5.74 -14.53
N PRO A 29 1.09 5.17 -15.74
CA PRO A 29 -0.02 4.58 -16.49
C PRO A 29 -0.77 3.49 -15.73
N GLU A 30 -0.09 2.70 -14.92
CA GLU A 30 -0.67 1.62 -14.13
C GLU A 30 -1.19 2.09 -12.77
N LEU A 31 -0.62 3.16 -12.21
CA LEU A 31 -1.02 3.70 -10.91
C LEU A 31 -2.21 4.65 -10.99
N GLN A 32 -2.27 5.51 -12.00
CA GLN A 32 -3.29 6.55 -12.17
C GLN A 32 -4.73 6.03 -12.12
N PRO A 33 -5.07 4.87 -12.72
CA PRO A 33 -6.45 4.40 -12.72
C PRO A 33 -7.07 4.22 -11.33
N PHE A 34 -6.27 3.94 -10.31
CA PHE A 34 -6.76 3.58 -8.98
C PHE A 34 -6.15 4.36 -7.82
N LEU A 35 -5.17 5.23 -8.08
CA LEU A 35 -4.50 6.03 -7.06
C LEU A 35 -4.66 7.52 -7.37
N PRO A 36 -5.52 8.25 -6.63
CA PRO A 36 -5.84 9.66 -6.90
C PRO A 36 -4.62 10.59 -6.84
N TRP A 37 -3.63 10.24 -6.03
CA TRP A 37 -2.40 11.02 -5.87
C TRP A 37 -1.39 10.83 -7.02
N ALA A 38 -1.54 9.77 -7.84
CA ALA A 38 -0.67 9.48 -8.97
C ALA A 38 -1.05 10.33 -10.18
N VAL A 39 -0.64 11.58 -10.18
CA VAL A 39 -1.01 12.59 -11.19
C VAL A 39 0.15 12.91 -12.11
N ASP A 40 -0.17 13.46 -13.28
CA ASP A 40 0.84 13.99 -14.21
C ASP A 40 1.67 15.07 -13.50
N GLY A 41 2.96 15.11 -13.78
CA GLY A 41 3.87 16.03 -13.13
C GLY A 41 4.36 15.62 -11.74
N TYR A 42 3.97 14.43 -11.27
CA TYR A 42 4.49 13.88 -10.01
C TYR A 42 6.02 13.90 -10.00
N GLY A 43 6.60 14.45 -8.93
CA GLY A 43 8.03 14.64 -8.82
C GLY A 43 8.54 14.59 -7.37
N PRO A 44 9.82 14.98 -7.13
CA PRO A 44 10.42 14.93 -5.80
C PRO A 44 9.70 15.78 -4.73
N VAL A 45 9.01 16.85 -5.13
CA VAL A 45 8.20 17.67 -4.20
C VAL A 45 7.06 16.84 -3.62
N GLU A 46 6.32 16.13 -4.46
CA GLU A 46 5.21 15.27 -4.05
C GLU A 46 5.69 14.08 -3.23
N SER A 47 6.75 13.40 -3.66
CA SER A 47 7.37 12.33 -2.88
C SER A 47 7.90 12.81 -1.54
N GLY A 48 8.57 13.97 -1.51
CA GLY A 48 9.05 14.57 -0.28
C GLY A 48 7.92 14.90 0.70
N ALA A 49 6.79 15.41 0.20
CA ALA A 49 5.60 15.66 1.02
C ALA A 49 5.01 14.35 1.58
N TYR A 50 4.90 13.31 0.77
CA TYR A 50 4.46 11.98 1.20
C TYR A 50 5.38 11.40 2.27
N ILE A 51 6.70 11.50 2.11
CA ILE A 51 7.66 11.00 3.08
C ILE A 51 7.55 11.73 4.40
N ARG A 52 7.46 13.07 4.38
CA ARG A 52 7.25 13.86 5.62
C ARG A 52 5.96 13.44 6.32
N MET A 53 4.86 13.35 5.58
CA MET A 53 3.58 12.88 6.12
C MET A 53 3.72 11.48 6.74
N SER A 54 4.43 10.57 6.08
CA SER A 54 4.65 9.21 6.60
C SER A 54 5.45 9.20 7.91
N VAL A 55 6.47 10.04 8.03
CA VAL A 55 7.25 10.19 9.27
C VAL A 55 6.39 10.76 10.40
N ASP A 56 5.63 11.83 10.12
CA ASP A 56 4.76 12.49 11.10
C ASP A 56 3.61 11.55 11.55
N SER A 57 3.00 10.85 10.62
CA SER A 57 1.92 9.88 10.90
C SER A 57 2.40 8.70 11.74
N TRP A 58 3.62 8.27 11.52
CA TRP A 58 4.23 7.24 12.35
C TRP A 58 4.40 7.71 13.79
N ALA A 59 4.90 8.91 13.99
CA ALA A 59 5.04 9.52 15.33
C ALA A 59 3.68 9.73 16.00
N ALA A 60 2.65 10.08 15.23
CA ALA A 60 1.27 10.24 15.71
C ALA A 60 0.53 8.91 15.95
N GLY A 61 1.07 7.78 15.46
CA GLY A 61 0.42 6.47 15.55
C GLY A 61 -0.80 6.29 14.66
N THR A 62 -0.90 7.03 13.55
CA THR A 62 -2.04 7.00 12.62
C THR A 62 -1.79 6.20 11.36
N GLU A 63 -0.55 6.22 10.86
CA GLU A 63 -0.12 5.43 9.72
C GLU A 63 1.31 4.93 9.91
N PHE A 64 1.57 3.73 9.40
CA PHE A 64 2.88 3.07 9.51
C PHE A 64 3.32 2.64 8.11
N ASN A 65 3.83 3.62 7.33
CA ASN A 65 4.22 3.43 5.95
C ASN A 65 5.69 3.00 5.82
N TYR A 66 5.93 2.01 4.98
CA TYR A 66 7.24 1.49 4.63
C TYR A 66 7.54 1.72 3.16
N ALA A 67 8.77 2.05 2.85
CA ALA A 67 9.33 1.89 1.52
C ALA A 67 9.66 0.40 1.27
N LEU A 68 9.40 -0.06 0.07
CA LEU A 68 9.76 -1.41 -0.38
C LEU A 68 11.05 -1.35 -1.20
N PHE A 69 12.04 -2.10 -0.77
CA PHE A 69 13.30 -2.27 -1.48
C PHE A 69 13.52 -3.72 -1.88
N THR A 70 14.20 -3.94 -3.00
CA THR A 70 14.77 -5.24 -3.30
C THR A 70 15.93 -5.54 -2.36
N THR A 71 16.38 -6.79 -2.31
CA THR A 71 17.56 -7.19 -1.53
C THR A 71 18.87 -6.58 -2.03
N VAL A 72 18.89 -6.06 -3.27
CA VAL A 72 20.02 -5.34 -3.85
C VAL A 72 19.92 -3.82 -3.72
N GLY A 73 18.86 -3.32 -3.03
CA GLY A 73 18.75 -1.91 -2.67
C GLY A 73 17.99 -1.02 -3.65
N GLU A 74 17.22 -1.56 -4.59
CA GLU A 74 16.33 -0.77 -5.46
C GLU A 74 14.99 -0.49 -4.78
N LEU A 75 14.54 0.76 -4.79
CA LEU A 75 13.22 1.15 -4.33
C LEU A 75 12.16 0.75 -5.36
N VAL A 76 11.20 -0.08 -4.94
CA VAL A 76 10.22 -0.67 -5.86
C VAL A 76 8.76 -0.39 -5.51
N GLY A 77 8.49 0.29 -4.41
CA GLY A 77 7.13 0.64 -4.02
C GLY A 77 6.98 1.07 -2.58
N SER A 78 5.76 1.00 -2.10
CA SER A 78 5.38 1.34 -0.73
C SER A 78 4.28 0.40 -0.23
N ILE A 79 4.29 0.13 1.06
CA ILE A 79 3.22 -0.57 1.77
C ILE A 79 3.07 0.03 3.16
N GLY A 80 1.85 0.11 3.67
CA GLY A 80 1.63 0.67 4.98
C GLY A 80 0.38 0.15 5.67
N LEU A 81 0.28 0.48 6.95
CA LEU A 81 -0.87 0.21 7.81
C LEU A 81 -1.50 1.54 8.20
N MET A 82 -2.82 1.64 8.12
CA MET A 82 -3.59 2.83 8.46
C MET A 82 -4.65 2.49 9.51
N THR A 83 -4.88 3.42 10.44
CA THR A 83 -5.85 3.25 11.54
C THR A 83 -7.25 3.76 11.20
N ARG A 84 -7.47 4.28 10.00
CA ARG A 84 -8.68 5.02 9.58
C ARG A 84 -9.99 4.21 9.60
N MET A 85 -9.92 2.89 9.69
CA MET A 85 -11.12 2.03 9.79
C MET A 85 -11.61 1.83 11.23
N GLY A 86 -11.06 2.55 12.20
CA GLY A 86 -11.46 2.50 13.60
C GLY A 86 -10.75 1.44 14.44
N PRO A 87 -11.10 1.35 15.72
CA PRO A 87 -10.41 0.49 16.68
C PRO A 87 -10.44 -0.99 16.28
N GLY A 88 -9.33 -1.68 16.48
CA GLY A 88 -9.20 -3.11 16.24
C GLY A 88 -8.97 -3.50 14.78
N THR A 89 -8.95 -2.55 13.86
CA THR A 89 -8.71 -2.78 12.43
C THR A 89 -7.51 -1.96 11.94
N LEU A 90 -6.60 -2.59 11.22
CA LEU A 90 -5.58 -1.89 10.45
C LEU A 90 -5.81 -2.16 8.96
N GLU A 91 -5.81 -1.10 8.16
CA GLU A 91 -5.94 -1.21 6.71
C GLU A 91 -4.57 -1.20 6.04
N ILE A 92 -4.34 -2.11 5.12
CA ILE A 92 -3.14 -2.13 4.27
C ILE A 92 -3.42 -1.39 2.97
N GLY A 93 -2.54 -0.41 2.66
CA GLY A 93 -2.45 0.23 1.36
C GLY A 93 -1.07 0.02 0.76
N TYR A 94 -0.97 0.00 -0.57
CA TYR A 94 0.30 -0.22 -1.26
C TYR A 94 0.29 0.25 -2.71
N TRP A 95 1.47 0.45 -3.25
CA TRP A 95 1.73 0.57 -4.69
C TRP A 95 3.09 -0.05 -5.03
N MET A 96 3.26 -0.44 -6.30
CA MET A 96 4.49 -1.08 -6.77
C MET A 96 4.88 -0.59 -8.16
N ARG A 97 6.17 -0.46 -8.39
CA ARG A 97 6.72 -0.20 -9.72
C ARG A 97 6.30 -1.29 -10.70
N THR A 98 5.88 -0.86 -11.88
CA THR A 98 5.39 -1.76 -12.94
C THR A 98 6.33 -2.93 -13.28
N PRO A 99 7.65 -2.75 -13.41
CA PRO A 99 8.56 -3.87 -13.70
C PRO A 99 8.57 -4.97 -12.64
N TYR A 100 8.13 -4.67 -11.42
CA TYR A 100 8.09 -5.61 -10.28
C TYR A 100 6.69 -6.17 -10.01
N ALA A 101 5.67 -5.64 -10.70
CA ALA A 101 4.29 -6.09 -10.55
C ALA A 101 4.07 -7.49 -11.17
N GLY A 102 3.06 -8.21 -10.68
CA GLY A 102 2.66 -9.51 -11.22
C GLY A 102 3.61 -10.68 -10.91
N ARG A 103 4.59 -10.49 -10.04
CA ARG A 103 5.60 -11.50 -9.67
C ARG A 103 5.41 -12.09 -8.27
N GLY A 104 4.32 -11.73 -7.60
CA GLY A 104 4.05 -12.19 -6.23
C GLY A 104 4.75 -11.42 -5.12
N HIS A 105 5.55 -10.41 -5.44
CA HIS A 105 6.29 -9.60 -4.46
C HIS A 105 5.36 -8.86 -3.50
N MET A 106 4.31 -8.19 -4.02
CA MET A 106 3.36 -7.49 -3.17
C MET A 106 2.55 -8.45 -2.31
N THR A 107 2.16 -9.60 -2.84
CA THR A 107 1.49 -10.64 -2.05
C THR A 107 2.35 -11.10 -0.86
N ALA A 108 3.65 -11.28 -1.06
CA ALA A 108 4.59 -11.63 0.01
C ALA A 108 4.69 -10.51 1.06
N ALA A 109 4.81 -9.25 0.64
CA ALA A 109 4.86 -8.10 1.54
C ALA A 109 3.58 -7.96 2.37
N VAL A 110 2.41 -8.09 1.73
CA VAL A 110 1.10 -8.05 2.41
C VAL A 110 0.96 -9.17 3.43
N ARG A 111 1.36 -10.39 3.08
CA ARG A 111 1.32 -11.54 4.01
C ARG A 111 2.14 -11.31 5.27
N VAL A 112 3.35 -10.77 5.10
CA VAL A 112 4.25 -10.51 6.23
C VAL A 112 3.71 -9.38 7.08
N LEU A 113 3.31 -8.27 6.47
CA LEU A 113 2.81 -7.11 7.21
C LEU A 113 1.50 -7.43 7.94
N ALA A 114 0.59 -8.19 7.32
CA ALA A 114 -0.64 -8.63 7.97
C ALA A 114 -0.36 -9.51 9.19
N ARG A 115 0.61 -10.43 9.11
CA ARG A 115 1.01 -11.24 10.28
C ARG A 115 1.54 -10.36 11.41
N VAL A 116 2.43 -9.42 11.10
CA VAL A 116 2.96 -8.48 12.08
C VAL A 116 1.82 -7.68 12.73
N ALA A 117 0.92 -7.12 11.92
CA ALA A 117 -0.20 -6.34 12.42
C ALA A 117 -1.10 -7.14 13.38
N LEU A 118 -1.39 -8.40 13.06
CA LEU A 118 -2.23 -9.26 13.89
C LEU A 118 -1.58 -9.69 15.23
N THR A 119 -0.28 -9.47 15.40
CA THR A 119 0.39 -9.66 16.70
C THR A 119 0.32 -8.43 17.61
N LEU A 120 -0.10 -7.28 17.08
CA LEU A 120 -0.15 -6.04 17.85
C LEU A 120 -1.32 -6.05 18.84
N PRO A 121 -1.14 -5.50 20.04
CA PRO A 121 -2.20 -5.43 21.04
C PRO A 121 -3.43 -4.70 20.51
N GLY A 122 -4.60 -5.28 20.69
CA GLY A 122 -5.88 -4.69 20.28
C GLY A 122 -6.24 -4.83 18.80
N VAL A 123 -5.34 -5.30 17.94
CA VAL A 123 -5.63 -5.56 16.52
C VAL A 123 -6.31 -6.91 16.39
N ARG A 124 -7.53 -6.92 15.84
CA ARG A 124 -8.34 -8.12 15.63
C ARG A 124 -8.44 -8.53 14.17
N ARG A 125 -8.26 -7.57 13.27
CA ARG A 125 -8.36 -7.79 11.83
C ARG A 125 -7.48 -6.80 11.05
N VAL A 126 -7.08 -7.24 9.87
CA VAL A 126 -6.42 -6.42 8.87
C VAL A 126 -7.30 -6.39 7.64
N ALA A 127 -7.48 -5.24 7.04
CA ALA A 127 -8.33 -5.04 5.88
C ALA A 127 -7.53 -4.57 4.66
N ILE A 128 -8.02 -4.92 3.48
CA ILE A 128 -7.64 -4.31 2.20
C ILE A 128 -8.92 -3.90 1.50
N ARG A 129 -8.99 -2.63 1.06
CA ARG A 129 -10.11 -2.11 0.30
C ARG A 129 -9.63 -1.70 -1.10
N TYR A 130 -10.43 -1.99 -2.10
CA TYR A 130 -10.14 -1.66 -3.49
C TYR A 130 -11.43 -1.48 -4.29
N ASP A 131 -11.37 -0.69 -5.35
CA ASP A 131 -12.48 -0.63 -6.32
C ASP A 131 -12.59 -1.98 -7.05
N VAL A 132 -13.79 -2.42 -7.32
CA VAL A 132 -14.07 -3.71 -7.95
C VAL A 132 -13.35 -3.89 -9.30
N ALA A 133 -13.05 -2.80 -10.00
CA ALA A 133 -12.30 -2.81 -11.26
C ALA A 133 -10.79 -3.05 -11.07
N ASN A 134 -10.26 -2.85 -9.85
CA ASN A 134 -8.85 -3.05 -9.55
C ASN A 134 -8.54 -4.55 -9.35
N ARG A 135 -8.43 -5.27 -10.45
CA ARG A 135 -8.21 -6.72 -10.45
C ARG A 135 -6.86 -7.13 -9.86
N ALA A 136 -5.84 -6.28 -10.03
CA ALA A 136 -4.51 -6.56 -9.48
C ALA A 136 -4.56 -6.55 -7.95
N SER A 137 -5.23 -5.57 -7.34
CA SER A 137 -5.41 -5.51 -5.89
C SER A 137 -6.30 -6.65 -5.37
N ALA A 138 -7.36 -7.00 -6.10
CA ALA A 138 -8.21 -8.15 -5.78
C ALA A 138 -7.39 -9.46 -5.73
N ALA A 139 -6.50 -9.67 -6.69
CA ALA A 139 -5.65 -10.86 -6.75
C ALA A 139 -4.65 -10.91 -5.59
N VAL A 140 -4.04 -9.78 -5.23
CA VAL A 140 -3.14 -9.69 -4.08
C VAL A 140 -3.88 -10.02 -2.78
N ALA A 141 -5.04 -9.43 -2.55
CA ALA A 141 -5.85 -9.66 -1.36
C ALA A 141 -6.24 -11.15 -1.24
N ALA A 142 -6.75 -11.75 -2.29
CA ALA A 142 -7.14 -13.16 -2.31
C ALA A 142 -5.96 -14.10 -2.03
N LYS A 143 -4.83 -13.90 -2.72
CA LYS A 143 -3.61 -14.70 -2.54
C LYS A 143 -2.97 -14.52 -1.17
N ALA A 144 -3.17 -13.37 -0.53
CA ALA A 144 -2.69 -13.09 0.83
C ALA A 144 -3.62 -13.63 1.92
N GLY A 145 -4.74 -14.26 1.56
CA GLY A 145 -5.67 -14.90 2.49
C GLY A 145 -6.73 -13.96 3.06
N PHE A 146 -6.99 -12.85 2.39
CA PHE A 146 -8.09 -11.94 2.70
C PHE A 146 -9.39 -12.45 2.08
N ARG A 147 -10.51 -12.29 2.80
CA ARG A 147 -11.84 -12.65 2.33
C ARG A 147 -12.71 -11.42 2.16
N GLU A 148 -13.49 -11.36 1.09
CA GLU A 148 -14.46 -10.29 0.89
C GLU A 148 -15.55 -10.35 1.97
N VAL A 149 -15.84 -9.21 2.59
CA VAL A 149 -16.85 -9.08 3.63
C VAL A 149 -17.93 -8.08 3.29
N GLU A 150 -17.67 -7.10 2.41
CA GLU A 150 -18.61 -6.04 2.10
C GLU A 150 -18.33 -5.42 0.73
N ARG A 151 -19.37 -4.93 0.08
CA ARG A 151 -19.31 -4.02 -1.06
C ARG A 151 -20.14 -2.80 -0.76
N THR A 152 -19.59 -1.60 -0.98
CA THR A 152 -20.26 -0.32 -0.75
C THR A 152 -20.11 0.59 -1.95
N ALA A 153 -21.13 1.41 -2.21
CA ALA A 153 -21.02 2.47 -3.20
C ALA A 153 -20.23 3.64 -2.62
N ARG A 154 -19.35 4.24 -3.43
CA ARG A 154 -18.69 5.50 -3.11
C ARG A 154 -18.42 6.31 -4.38
N GLU A 155 -18.22 7.62 -4.24
CA GLU A 155 -17.77 8.45 -5.35
C GLU A 155 -16.40 7.98 -5.83
N PRO A 156 -16.23 7.76 -7.15
CA PRO A 156 -14.92 7.47 -7.72
C PRO A 156 -13.93 8.61 -7.44
N GLU A 157 -12.75 8.28 -6.99
CA GLU A 157 -11.67 9.24 -6.71
C GLU A 157 -10.57 9.21 -7.77
N ALA A 158 -10.55 8.17 -8.61
CA ALA A 158 -9.58 7.99 -9.67
C ALA A 158 -10.28 7.50 -10.96
N PRO A 159 -9.68 7.75 -12.14
CA PRO A 159 -10.35 7.55 -13.43
C PRO A 159 -10.69 6.09 -13.77
N GLY A 160 -10.03 5.11 -13.17
CA GLY A 160 -10.32 3.69 -13.39
C GLY A 160 -11.37 3.10 -12.45
N GLU A 161 -11.81 3.86 -11.46
CA GLU A 161 -12.76 3.39 -10.46
C GLU A 161 -14.20 3.38 -10.98
N THR A 162 -14.96 2.36 -10.58
CA THR A 162 -16.37 2.19 -10.91
C THR A 162 -17.30 2.83 -9.88
N GLY A 163 -16.80 3.12 -8.68
CA GLY A 163 -17.59 3.57 -7.54
C GLY A 163 -18.14 2.43 -6.67
N ILE A 164 -17.64 1.20 -6.84
CA ILE A 164 -17.96 0.07 -5.96
C ILE A 164 -16.69 -0.32 -5.20
N LEU A 165 -16.69 -0.03 -3.89
CA LEU A 165 -15.60 -0.38 -2.99
C LEU A 165 -15.81 -1.79 -2.43
N VAL A 166 -14.83 -2.64 -2.64
CA VAL A 166 -14.77 -3.98 -2.04
C VAL A 166 -13.93 -3.90 -0.78
N THR A 167 -14.46 -4.39 0.33
CA THR A 167 -13.72 -4.54 1.60
C THR A 167 -13.41 -6.00 1.82
N THR A 168 -12.14 -6.31 2.02
CA THR A 168 -11.66 -7.64 2.38
C THR A 168 -11.00 -7.61 3.74
N GLU A 169 -11.03 -8.73 4.46
CA GLU A 169 -10.45 -8.86 5.80
C GLU A 169 -9.68 -10.17 5.94
N ARG A 170 -8.66 -10.10 6.80
CA ARG A 170 -7.97 -11.25 7.36
C ARG A 170 -7.95 -11.11 8.89
N ARG A 171 -8.24 -12.19 9.57
CA ARG A 171 -8.21 -12.29 11.04
C ARG A 171 -7.09 -13.23 11.49
N ALA A 172 -6.76 -13.14 12.77
CA ALA A 172 -5.80 -14.04 13.41
C ALA A 172 -6.24 -15.51 13.31
#